data_029ecbe7081db3d6f8ccaf12f6b43161
#
_entry.id   029ecbe7081db3d6f8ccaf12f6b43161
#
_cell.length_a   1.000
_cell.length_b   1.000
_cell.length_c   1.000
_cell.angle_alpha   90.00
_cell.angle_beta   90.00
_cell.angle_gamma   90.00
#
_symmetry.space_group_name_H-M   'P 1'
#
loop_
_entity.id
_entity.type
_entity.pdbx_description
1 polymer ?
#
loop_
_entity_poly.entity_id
_entity_poly.type
_entity_poly.pdbx_seq_one_letter_code
_entity_poly.pdbx_strand_id
1 'polypeptide(L)'
;MIELGISTFGEITELEGTGQTYSHAERIRQLVAEIELADKVGLDVYGIGEHHRADFAVSAPEIVLAAGAVNTKKIRLTSAVSILSSMDPIRLFQQYATIDALSNGRAEIMAGRGSFTESFPLFGYDLKDYDSLFDEKLDLLQLVNEKTKLDWQGRLTQTIAGKEVYPRPVQDKLPLWIATGGHVESTVKIAQAGLPIVYAIIGGNPRYFKKLIQAYREIGSEAGHADKDLKVGAHSWGWIAEDGEQAVKDYFHPTKQVVDAISKDRPHWQELRYEQYLEQVGPNGAMFVGNPDQVAEKLIRMIEDLGLDRFMLHLPLGSMPHDQVLRAIELFGTQVAPKVRAYFAMKEA
;
A
#
# COMPACT_ATOMS: atom_id res chain seq x y z
N MET A 1 -17.08 -4.60 -8.57
CA MET A 1 -16.34 -5.78 -8.04
C MET A 1 -15.16 -5.30 -7.22
N ILE A 2 -14.97 -5.79 -5.99
CA ILE A 2 -13.87 -5.41 -5.07
C ILE A 2 -12.52 -5.94 -5.57
N GLU A 3 -11.48 -5.09 -5.55
CA GLU A 3 -10.09 -5.50 -5.81
C GLU A 3 -9.42 -5.96 -4.51
N LEU A 4 -8.79 -7.14 -4.54
CA LEU A 4 -8.11 -7.75 -3.41
C LEU A 4 -6.64 -7.98 -3.73
N GLY A 5 -5.77 -7.44 -2.88
CA GLY A 5 -4.34 -7.54 -3.08
C GLY A 5 -3.56 -7.66 -1.78
N ILE A 6 -2.26 -7.71 -1.93
CA ILE A 6 -1.31 -7.71 -0.83
C ILE A 6 -0.27 -6.60 -0.99
N SER A 7 0.33 -6.22 0.11
CA SER A 7 1.47 -5.31 0.13
C SER A 7 2.49 -5.75 1.17
N THR A 8 3.70 -5.28 1.02
CA THR A 8 4.79 -5.48 1.98
C THR A 8 5.77 -4.32 1.92
N PHE A 9 6.50 -4.09 3.00
CA PHE A 9 7.63 -3.15 3.02
C PHE A 9 8.98 -3.88 2.83
N GLY A 10 8.96 -5.21 2.74
CA GLY A 10 10.18 -6.01 2.66
C GLY A 10 10.96 -5.98 3.97
N GLU A 11 10.28 -6.15 5.08
CA GLU A 11 10.84 -6.10 6.44
C GLU A 11 11.95 -7.11 6.63
N ILE A 12 12.96 -6.71 7.41
CA ILE A 12 14.09 -7.53 7.88
C ILE A 12 14.14 -7.42 9.39
N THR A 13 13.36 -8.25 10.06
CA THR A 13 13.41 -8.43 11.52
C THR A 13 13.93 -9.82 11.85
N GLU A 14 14.23 -10.10 13.12
CA GLU A 14 14.66 -11.41 13.54
C GLU A 14 13.56 -12.45 13.33
N LEU A 15 13.91 -13.58 12.73
CA LEU A 15 13.05 -14.77 12.67
C LEU A 15 12.95 -15.37 14.07
N GLU A 16 11.72 -15.52 14.57
CA GLU A 16 11.46 -15.92 15.96
C GLU A 16 12.25 -17.14 16.39
N GLY A 17 12.97 -17.02 17.51
CA GLY A 17 13.71 -18.09 18.14
C GLY A 17 14.99 -18.53 17.42
N THR A 18 15.39 -17.89 16.34
CA THR A 18 16.55 -18.30 15.54
C THR A 18 17.78 -17.43 15.74
N GLY A 19 17.61 -16.18 16.17
CA GLY A 19 18.68 -15.17 16.20
C GLY A 19 19.15 -14.75 14.80
N GLN A 20 18.41 -15.08 13.75
CA GLN A 20 18.78 -14.82 12.35
C GLN A 20 17.83 -13.81 11.70
N THR A 21 18.37 -13.07 10.74
CA THR A 21 17.61 -12.16 9.85
C THR A 21 17.90 -12.53 8.40
N TYR A 22 16.98 -12.23 7.51
CA TYR A 22 17.28 -12.27 6.08
C TYR A 22 18.30 -11.18 5.72
N SER A 23 19.17 -11.46 4.76
CA SER A 23 19.92 -10.40 4.09
C SER A 23 18.99 -9.61 3.15
N HIS A 24 19.33 -8.34 2.88
CA HIS A 24 18.61 -7.54 1.89
C HIS A 24 18.47 -8.27 0.54
N ALA A 25 19.56 -8.91 0.09
CA ALA A 25 19.56 -9.62 -1.18
C ALA A 25 18.63 -10.85 -1.21
N GLU A 26 18.53 -11.59 -0.10
CA GLU A 26 17.56 -12.69 0.03
C GLU A 26 16.13 -12.17 0.03
N ARG A 27 15.83 -11.15 0.85
CA ARG A 27 14.50 -10.59 0.95
C ARG A 27 14.01 -10.01 -0.38
N ILE A 28 14.85 -9.31 -1.13
CA ILE A 28 14.50 -8.79 -2.46
C ILE A 28 14.16 -9.94 -3.43
N ARG A 29 14.91 -11.05 -3.43
CA ARG A 29 14.58 -12.20 -4.28
C ARG A 29 13.27 -12.88 -3.86
N GLN A 30 13.01 -12.97 -2.55
CA GLN A 30 11.74 -13.48 -2.03
C GLN A 30 10.55 -12.65 -2.50
N LEU A 31 10.67 -11.32 -2.51
CA LEU A 31 9.61 -10.42 -3.00
C LEU A 31 9.23 -10.69 -4.46
N VAL A 32 10.19 -10.97 -5.34
CA VAL A 32 9.88 -11.35 -6.73
C VAL A 32 9.08 -12.64 -6.78
N ALA A 33 9.43 -13.66 -6.00
CA ALA A 33 8.68 -14.91 -5.92
C ALA A 33 7.26 -14.72 -5.34
N GLU A 34 7.11 -13.82 -4.37
CA GLU A 34 5.80 -13.44 -3.80
C GLU A 34 4.89 -12.76 -4.84
N ILE A 35 5.45 -11.86 -5.67
CA ILE A 35 4.71 -11.22 -6.79
C ILE A 35 4.22 -12.28 -7.78
N GLU A 36 5.09 -13.22 -8.19
CA GLU A 36 4.75 -14.30 -9.12
C GLU A 36 3.65 -15.21 -8.56
N LEU A 37 3.73 -15.56 -7.27
CA LEU A 37 2.71 -16.37 -6.62
C LEU A 37 1.38 -15.62 -6.52
N ALA A 38 1.40 -14.33 -6.16
CA ALA A 38 0.20 -13.50 -6.07
C ALA A 38 -0.55 -13.42 -7.41
N ASP A 39 0.17 -13.28 -8.54
CA ASP A 39 -0.41 -13.36 -9.90
C ASP A 39 -1.02 -14.74 -10.17
N LYS A 40 -0.30 -15.80 -9.84
CA LYS A 40 -0.72 -17.18 -10.07
C LYS A 40 -2.00 -17.55 -9.31
N VAL A 41 -2.15 -17.08 -8.07
CA VAL A 41 -3.34 -17.35 -7.23
C VAL A 41 -4.50 -16.38 -7.48
N GLY A 42 -4.34 -15.45 -8.42
CA GLY A 42 -5.41 -14.58 -8.91
C GLY A 42 -5.74 -13.39 -8.01
N LEU A 43 -4.75 -12.84 -7.32
CA LEU A 43 -4.88 -11.55 -6.66
C LEU A 43 -4.85 -10.41 -7.69
N ASP A 44 -5.49 -9.28 -7.36
CA ASP A 44 -5.68 -8.17 -8.29
C ASP A 44 -4.51 -7.19 -8.28
N VAL A 45 -3.84 -7.01 -7.13
CA VAL A 45 -2.78 -6.01 -6.97
C VAL A 45 -1.70 -6.46 -5.97
N TYR A 46 -0.45 -6.14 -6.28
CA TYR A 46 0.70 -6.29 -5.39
C TYR A 46 1.40 -4.95 -5.20
N GLY A 47 1.63 -4.57 -3.95
CA GLY A 47 2.25 -3.30 -3.58
C GLY A 47 3.53 -3.46 -2.79
N ILE A 48 4.54 -2.63 -3.10
CA ILE A 48 5.80 -2.58 -2.34
C ILE A 48 6.01 -1.17 -1.80
N GLY A 49 6.29 -1.06 -0.49
CA GLY A 49 6.63 0.20 0.16
C GLY A 49 8.09 0.58 -0.01
N GLU A 50 8.37 1.86 0.19
CA GLU A 50 9.70 2.46 0.14
C GLU A 50 10.18 2.80 1.54
N HIS A 51 11.34 2.28 1.94
CA HIS A 51 11.98 2.58 3.20
C HIS A 51 13.50 2.66 3.05
N HIS A 52 14.14 3.59 3.79
CA HIS A 52 15.58 3.84 3.75
C HIS A 52 16.25 3.51 5.09
N ARG A 53 15.87 2.37 5.69
CA ARG A 53 16.31 1.89 7.00
C ARG A 53 16.93 0.50 6.88
N ALA A 54 17.77 0.13 7.86
CA ALA A 54 18.42 -1.18 7.88
C ALA A 54 17.45 -2.36 8.08
N ASP A 55 16.30 -2.10 8.70
CA ASP A 55 15.25 -3.07 8.99
C ASP A 55 14.25 -3.30 7.82
N PHE A 56 14.55 -2.73 6.63
CA PHE A 56 13.78 -2.93 5.40
C PHE A 56 14.69 -3.20 4.21
N ALA A 57 14.28 -4.10 3.31
CA ALA A 57 15.07 -4.46 2.14
C ALA A 57 14.92 -3.50 0.97
N VAL A 58 13.81 -2.74 0.90
CA VAL A 58 13.41 -2.04 -0.33
C VAL A 58 13.45 -0.54 -0.15
N SER A 59 14.39 0.11 -0.85
CA SER A 59 14.46 1.57 -1.01
C SER A 59 14.06 2.05 -2.42
N ALA A 60 13.91 1.13 -3.37
CA ALA A 60 13.55 1.39 -4.76
C ALA A 60 12.50 0.35 -5.21
N PRO A 61 11.23 0.49 -4.77
CA PRO A 61 10.17 -0.47 -5.06
C PRO A 61 9.96 -0.69 -6.56
N GLU A 62 10.12 0.35 -7.37
CA GLU A 62 9.98 0.29 -8.82
C GLU A 62 10.93 -0.71 -9.49
N ILE A 63 12.12 -0.94 -8.93
CA ILE A 63 13.08 -1.90 -9.49
C ILE A 63 12.60 -3.34 -9.23
N VAL A 64 12.10 -3.62 -8.03
CA VAL A 64 11.56 -4.95 -7.67
C VAL A 64 10.26 -5.22 -8.44
N LEU A 65 9.40 -4.21 -8.56
CA LEU A 65 8.16 -4.29 -9.34
C LEU A 65 8.44 -4.53 -10.84
N ALA A 66 9.50 -3.92 -11.40
CA ALA A 66 9.92 -4.18 -12.78
C ALA A 66 10.37 -5.63 -12.99
N ALA A 67 11.08 -6.23 -12.03
CA ALA A 67 11.43 -7.64 -12.07
C ALA A 67 10.18 -8.54 -12.02
N GLY A 68 9.20 -8.22 -11.16
CA GLY A 68 7.92 -8.93 -11.11
C GLY A 68 7.07 -8.73 -12.38
N ALA A 69 7.16 -7.57 -13.02
CA ALA A 69 6.37 -7.24 -14.21
C ALA A 69 6.59 -8.20 -15.37
N VAL A 70 7.83 -8.63 -15.60
CA VAL A 70 8.17 -9.53 -16.72
C VAL A 70 7.80 -10.98 -16.45
N ASN A 71 7.61 -11.36 -15.18
CA ASN A 71 7.29 -12.72 -14.76
C ASN A 71 5.79 -12.96 -14.51
N THR A 72 4.97 -11.89 -14.58
CA THR A 72 3.53 -11.94 -14.26
C THR A 72 2.68 -11.54 -15.47
N LYS A 73 1.36 -11.81 -15.42
CA LYS A 73 0.47 -11.60 -16.57
C LYS A 73 -0.78 -10.77 -16.27
N LYS A 74 -1.26 -10.77 -15.02
CA LYS A 74 -2.57 -10.19 -14.67
C LYS A 74 -2.50 -9.19 -13.54
N ILE A 75 -1.69 -9.48 -12.52
CA ILE A 75 -1.62 -8.67 -11.30
C ILE A 75 -1.16 -7.25 -11.60
N ARG A 76 -1.82 -6.26 -11.01
CA ARG A 76 -1.38 -4.87 -11.04
C ARG A 76 -0.22 -4.68 -10.07
N LEU A 77 0.70 -3.80 -10.44
CA LEU A 77 1.94 -3.55 -9.72
C LEU A 77 1.98 -2.09 -9.28
N THR A 78 2.02 -1.89 -7.97
CA THR A 78 1.96 -0.55 -7.37
C THR A 78 3.01 -0.35 -6.29
N SER A 79 3.39 0.89 -6.03
CA SER A 79 4.04 1.21 -4.74
C SER A 79 3.02 1.13 -3.60
N ALA A 80 3.52 1.03 -2.36
CA ALA A 80 2.66 1.04 -1.17
C ALA A 80 3.40 1.61 0.08
N VAL A 81 3.98 2.80 -0.05
CA VAL A 81 3.85 3.86 -1.06
C VAL A 81 5.21 4.26 -1.65
N SER A 82 5.20 5.03 -2.77
CA SER A 82 6.34 5.89 -3.14
C SER A 82 6.30 7.16 -2.28
N ILE A 83 7.42 7.52 -1.65
CA ILE A 83 7.52 8.72 -0.78
C ILE A 83 7.67 9.96 -1.67
N LEU A 84 6.56 10.48 -2.19
CA LEU A 84 6.56 11.57 -3.15
C LEU A 84 7.23 12.84 -2.61
N SER A 85 7.16 13.10 -1.30
CA SER A 85 7.80 14.27 -0.68
C SER A 85 9.30 14.33 -0.92
N SER A 86 10.00 13.19 -0.97
CA SER A 86 11.45 13.10 -1.17
C SER A 86 11.87 12.60 -2.55
N MET A 87 10.94 12.25 -3.43
CA MET A 87 11.20 11.76 -4.78
C MET A 87 10.96 12.85 -5.84
N ASP A 88 11.68 12.79 -6.98
CA ASP A 88 11.36 13.63 -8.14
C ASP A 88 10.15 13.06 -8.89
N PRO A 89 9.07 13.83 -9.07
CA PRO A 89 7.83 13.32 -9.66
C PRO A 89 7.95 12.97 -11.15
N ILE A 90 8.85 13.62 -11.91
CA ILE A 90 9.12 13.26 -13.31
C ILE A 90 9.81 11.90 -13.37
N ARG A 91 10.81 11.67 -12.50
CA ARG A 91 11.52 10.39 -12.43
C ARG A 91 10.56 9.27 -12.01
N LEU A 92 9.73 9.50 -11.00
CA LEU A 92 8.72 8.53 -10.56
C LEU A 92 7.77 8.15 -11.71
N PHE A 93 7.24 9.15 -12.43
CA PHE A 93 6.40 8.90 -13.60
C PHE A 93 7.12 8.06 -14.66
N GLN A 94 8.37 8.40 -15.01
CA GLN A 94 9.16 7.66 -16.02
C GLN A 94 9.41 6.20 -15.60
N GLN A 95 9.69 5.95 -14.34
CA GLN A 95 9.89 4.60 -13.79
C GLN A 95 8.62 3.77 -13.92
N TYR A 96 7.47 4.33 -13.50
CA TYR A 96 6.19 3.60 -13.60
C TYR A 96 5.67 3.49 -15.04
N ALA A 97 5.92 4.46 -15.90
CA ALA A 97 5.65 4.32 -17.33
C ALA A 97 6.50 3.20 -17.99
N THR A 98 7.73 2.99 -17.49
CA THR A 98 8.58 1.88 -17.91
C THR A 98 8.05 0.54 -17.41
N ILE A 99 7.63 0.45 -16.14
CA ILE A 99 6.97 -0.75 -15.58
C ILE A 99 5.67 -1.04 -16.35
N ASP A 100 4.93 0.00 -16.72
CA ASP A 100 3.70 -0.13 -17.50
C ASP A 100 3.95 -0.75 -18.86
N ALA A 101 5.00 -0.31 -19.55
CA ALA A 101 5.43 -0.91 -20.81
C ALA A 101 5.88 -2.38 -20.63
N LEU A 102 6.68 -2.69 -19.61
CA LEU A 102 7.13 -4.06 -19.30
C LEU A 102 5.98 -5.00 -18.95
N SER A 103 4.97 -4.48 -18.25
CA SER A 103 3.82 -5.25 -17.78
C SER A 103 2.64 -5.25 -18.76
N ASN A 104 2.72 -4.54 -19.86
CA ASN A 104 1.62 -4.34 -20.82
C ASN A 104 0.37 -3.73 -20.16
N GLY A 105 0.55 -2.58 -19.50
CA GLY A 105 -0.56 -1.77 -18.96
C GLY A 105 -1.04 -2.15 -17.57
N ARG A 106 -0.15 -2.64 -16.66
CA ARG A 106 -0.53 -3.07 -15.31
C ARG A 106 0.12 -2.26 -14.17
N ALA A 107 0.88 -1.22 -14.50
CA ALA A 107 1.48 -0.36 -13.48
C ALA A 107 0.48 0.63 -12.90
N GLU A 108 0.64 0.95 -11.63
CA GLU A 108 -0.06 2.00 -10.89
C GLU A 108 0.92 2.70 -9.95
N ILE A 109 0.65 3.95 -9.60
CA ILE A 109 1.38 4.66 -8.57
C ILE A 109 0.48 4.83 -7.36
N MET A 110 0.93 4.37 -6.18
CA MET A 110 0.35 4.79 -4.91
C MET A 110 1.35 5.71 -4.21
N ALA A 111 1.03 7.00 -4.21
CA ALA A 111 1.87 8.03 -3.62
C ALA A 111 1.46 8.34 -2.18
N GLY A 112 2.44 8.66 -1.36
CA GLY A 112 2.22 9.08 0.01
C GLY A 112 3.34 10.00 0.50
N ARG A 113 3.13 10.58 1.69
CA ARG A 113 4.15 11.45 2.33
C ARG A 113 5.31 10.65 2.93
N GLY A 114 5.12 9.36 3.11
CA GLY A 114 5.99 8.53 3.95
C GLY A 114 5.73 8.76 5.44
N SER A 115 5.74 7.68 6.18
CA SER A 115 5.53 7.73 7.62
C SER A 115 6.84 7.81 8.41
N PHE A 116 7.94 7.48 7.77
CA PHE A 116 9.31 7.62 8.27
C PHE A 116 9.99 8.78 7.54
N THR A 117 10.91 9.47 8.19
CA THR A 117 11.48 10.74 7.71
C THR A 117 12.93 10.63 7.26
N GLU A 118 13.50 9.42 7.26
CA GLU A 118 14.90 9.17 6.92
C GLU A 118 15.26 9.55 5.47
N SER A 119 14.32 9.52 4.55
CA SER A 119 14.54 9.94 3.15
C SER A 119 14.84 11.43 3.02
N PHE A 120 14.34 12.28 3.92
CA PHE A 120 14.53 13.72 3.85
C PHE A 120 16.01 14.13 3.94
N PRO A 121 16.74 13.78 5.02
CA PRO A 121 18.16 14.11 5.09
C PRO A 121 19.00 13.36 4.04
N LEU A 122 18.62 12.14 3.63
CA LEU A 122 19.34 11.38 2.61
C LEU A 122 19.30 12.07 1.25
N PHE A 123 18.19 12.70 0.89
CA PHE A 123 18.00 13.36 -0.41
C PHE A 123 18.08 14.90 -0.32
N GLY A 124 18.46 15.44 0.83
CA GLY A 124 18.70 16.87 1.01
C GLY A 124 17.44 17.73 1.13
N TYR A 125 16.33 17.14 1.57
CA TYR A 125 15.09 17.86 1.86
C TYR A 125 14.98 18.25 3.34
N ASP A 126 14.32 19.37 3.62
CA ASP A 126 14.04 19.87 4.97
C ASP A 126 12.62 19.43 5.40
N LEU A 127 12.50 18.87 6.61
CA LEU A 127 11.22 18.45 7.17
C LEU A 127 10.20 19.59 7.37
N LYS A 128 10.68 20.86 7.44
CA LYS A 128 9.76 22.02 7.49
C LYS A 128 8.91 22.14 6.23
N ASP A 129 9.37 21.60 5.11
CA ASP A 129 8.70 21.64 3.81
C ASP A 129 7.90 20.35 3.53
N TYR A 130 7.72 19.46 4.54
CA TYR A 130 7.11 18.14 4.41
C TYR A 130 5.79 18.13 3.63
N ASP A 131 4.82 18.96 4.04
CA ASP A 131 3.52 19.04 3.39
C ASP A 131 3.58 19.78 2.05
N SER A 132 4.32 20.90 1.99
CA SER A 132 4.46 21.69 0.77
C SER A 132 5.16 20.95 -0.36
N LEU A 133 6.17 20.11 -0.03
CA LEU A 133 6.85 19.25 -0.98
C LEU A 133 5.89 18.21 -1.58
N PHE A 134 5.07 17.59 -0.72
CA PHE A 134 4.09 16.62 -1.21
C PHE A 134 3.06 17.26 -2.12
N ASP A 135 2.48 18.39 -1.72
CA ASP A 135 1.44 19.07 -2.47
C ASP A 135 1.97 19.52 -3.85
N GLU A 136 3.10 20.23 -3.92
CA GLU A 136 3.67 20.70 -5.18
C GLU A 136 4.10 19.55 -6.10
N LYS A 137 4.70 18.48 -5.53
CA LYS A 137 5.12 17.32 -6.30
C LYS A 137 3.95 16.48 -6.79
N LEU A 138 2.84 16.44 -6.04
CA LEU A 138 1.60 15.79 -6.49
C LEU A 138 1.01 16.52 -7.70
N ASP A 139 0.97 17.86 -7.66
CA ASP A 139 0.48 18.65 -8.79
C ASP A 139 1.35 18.41 -10.04
N LEU A 140 2.68 18.37 -9.88
CA LEU A 140 3.59 18.07 -11.00
C LEU A 140 3.44 16.62 -11.49
N LEU A 141 3.21 15.65 -10.61
CA LEU A 141 2.99 14.26 -10.97
C LEU A 141 1.67 14.11 -11.76
N GLN A 142 0.60 14.79 -11.36
CA GLN A 142 -0.65 14.81 -12.12
C GLN A 142 -0.44 15.45 -13.48
N LEU A 143 0.25 16.59 -13.56
CA LEU A 143 0.53 17.27 -14.81
C LEU A 143 1.31 16.40 -15.80
N VAL A 144 2.38 15.72 -15.36
CA VAL A 144 3.17 14.84 -16.23
C VAL A 144 2.40 13.59 -16.65
N ASN A 145 1.50 13.09 -15.81
CA ASN A 145 0.63 11.97 -16.15
C ASN A 145 -0.38 12.34 -17.23
N GLU A 146 -0.82 13.61 -17.26
CA GLU A 146 -1.80 14.11 -18.24
C GLU A 146 -1.18 14.59 -19.53
N LYS A 147 -0.02 15.26 -19.48
CA LYS A 147 0.58 15.96 -20.62
C LYS A 147 1.95 15.42 -20.95
N THR A 148 2.23 15.26 -22.23
CA THR A 148 3.58 14.89 -22.70
C THR A 148 4.53 16.09 -22.65
N LYS A 149 4.06 17.28 -23.09
CA LYS A 149 4.83 18.52 -23.08
C LYS A 149 4.44 19.34 -21.85
N LEU A 150 5.45 19.70 -21.06
CA LEU A 150 5.28 20.38 -19.77
C LEU A 150 5.75 21.82 -19.83
N ASP A 151 4.92 22.70 -19.27
CA ASP A 151 5.28 24.01 -18.79
C ASP A 151 4.90 24.08 -17.30
N TRP A 152 5.90 24.24 -16.43
CA TRP A 152 5.75 24.19 -14.98
C TRP A 152 6.63 25.22 -14.30
N GLN A 153 6.07 25.92 -13.31
CA GLN A 153 6.80 26.86 -12.47
C GLN A 153 6.85 26.31 -11.04
N GLY A 154 7.95 25.66 -10.66
CA GLY A 154 8.14 25.14 -9.31
C GLY A 154 8.63 26.20 -8.32
N ARG A 155 8.28 25.99 -7.05
CA ARG A 155 8.83 26.71 -5.91
C ARG A 155 9.83 25.84 -5.14
N LEU A 156 9.48 24.57 -4.95
CA LEU A 156 10.29 23.53 -4.28
C LEU A 156 10.81 22.49 -5.28
N THR A 157 10.27 22.50 -6.49
CA THR A 157 10.70 21.68 -7.63
C THR A 157 11.31 22.54 -8.72
N GLN A 158 11.88 21.92 -9.76
CA GLN A 158 12.44 22.60 -10.91
C GLN A 158 11.38 23.35 -11.73
N THR A 159 11.80 24.43 -12.40
CA THR A 159 11.00 25.05 -13.46
C THR A 159 11.22 24.31 -14.78
N ILE A 160 10.15 24.01 -15.51
CA ILE A 160 10.17 23.28 -16.79
C ILE A 160 9.51 24.16 -17.84
N ALA A 161 10.21 24.40 -18.98
CA ALA A 161 9.71 25.21 -20.06
C ALA A 161 9.68 24.38 -21.37
N GLY A 162 8.51 23.98 -21.82
CA GLY A 162 8.26 23.30 -23.10
C GLY A 162 8.99 21.98 -23.27
N LYS A 163 9.29 21.24 -22.19
CA LYS A 163 10.01 19.96 -22.28
C LYS A 163 9.03 18.79 -22.38
N GLU A 164 9.38 17.81 -23.18
CA GLU A 164 8.62 16.57 -23.32
C GLU A 164 9.17 15.49 -22.41
N VAL A 165 8.28 14.65 -21.85
CA VAL A 165 8.63 13.58 -20.93
C VAL A 165 8.24 12.22 -21.52
N TYR A 166 9.21 11.33 -21.62
CA TYR A 166 9.10 9.96 -22.12
C TYR A 166 9.79 8.96 -21.17
N PRO A 167 9.42 7.64 -21.24
CA PRO A 167 8.34 7.08 -22.08
C PRO A 167 6.96 7.53 -21.60
N ARG A 168 5.95 7.36 -22.47
CA ARG A 168 4.55 7.42 -22.05
C ARG A 168 4.08 6.01 -21.68
N PRO A 169 3.12 5.87 -20.74
CA PRO A 169 2.56 4.56 -20.41
C PRO A 169 1.79 3.95 -21.58
N VAL A 170 1.58 2.65 -21.56
CA VAL A 170 0.66 1.92 -22.47
C VAL A 170 -0.79 2.29 -22.17
N GLN A 171 -1.12 2.49 -20.90
CA GLN A 171 -2.40 3.02 -20.46
C GLN A 171 -2.52 4.50 -20.87
N ASP A 172 -3.72 5.01 -21.05
CA ASP A 172 -3.94 6.45 -21.33
C ASP A 172 -3.31 7.34 -20.27
N LYS A 173 -3.46 6.93 -19.01
CA LYS A 173 -2.83 7.52 -17.82
C LYS A 173 -2.47 6.40 -16.84
N LEU A 174 -1.39 6.58 -16.08
CA LEU A 174 -1.12 5.71 -14.93
C LEU A 174 -2.20 5.96 -13.86
N PRO A 175 -2.85 4.91 -13.33
CA PRO A 175 -3.70 5.07 -12.15
C PRO A 175 -2.89 5.62 -10.99
N LEU A 176 -3.40 6.67 -10.35
CA LEU A 176 -2.74 7.36 -9.25
C LEU A 176 -3.62 7.29 -8.01
N TRP A 177 -3.16 6.55 -7.00
CA TRP A 177 -3.78 6.44 -5.69
C TRP A 177 -3.01 7.27 -4.68
N ILE A 178 -3.72 7.90 -3.74
CA ILE A 178 -3.08 8.66 -2.66
C ILE A 178 -3.36 7.99 -1.32
N ALA A 179 -2.27 7.60 -0.64
CA ALA A 179 -2.38 6.97 0.67
C ALA A 179 -2.30 8.00 1.82
N THR A 180 -3.15 7.79 2.83
CA THR A 180 -3.21 8.63 4.03
C THR A 180 -3.50 7.79 5.28
N GLY A 181 -3.04 8.27 6.44
CA GLY A 181 -3.38 7.70 7.76
C GLY A 181 -4.75 8.14 8.31
N GLY A 182 -5.56 8.87 7.51
CA GLY A 182 -6.89 9.35 7.95
C GLY A 182 -6.92 10.79 8.44
N HIS A 183 -5.99 11.64 8.01
CA HIS A 183 -6.05 13.08 8.29
C HIS A 183 -7.16 13.75 7.47
N VAL A 184 -7.98 14.56 8.13
CA VAL A 184 -9.13 15.23 7.51
C VAL A 184 -8.70 16.13 6.36
N GLU A 185 -7.68 16.97 6.56
CA GLU A 185 -7.17 17.90 5.54
C GLU A 185 -6.69 17.17 4.28
N SER A 186 -5.97 16.04 4.46
CA SER A 186 -5.53 15.20 3.34
C SER A 186 -6.72 14.63 2.58
N THR A 187 -7.72 14.14 3.31
CA THR A 187 -8.95 13.59 2.71
C THR A 187 -9.68 14.63 1.87
N VAL A 188 -9.82 15.87 2.38
CA VAL A 188 -10.45 16.97 1.66
C VAL A 188 -9.71 17.30 0.36
N LYS A 189 -8.38 17.47 0.43
CA LYS A 189 -7.55 17.77 -0.75
C LYS A 189 -7.65 16.69 -1.82
N ILE A 190 -7.55 15.42 -1.43
CA ILE A 190 -7.61 14.26 -2.34
C ILE A 190 -9.01 14.19 -2.99
N ALA A 191 -10.06 14.39 -2.22
CA ALA A 191 -11.44 14.43 -2.72
C ALA A 191 -11.65 15.55 -3.75
N GLN A 192 -11.19 16.77 -3.44
CA GLN A 192 -11.25 17.91 -4.37
C GLN A 192 -10.48 17.68 -5.67
N ALA A 193 -9.37 16.94 -5.60
CA ALA A 193 -8.60 16.55 -6.78
C ALA A 193 -9.22 15.40 -7.58
N GLY A 194 -10.26 14.72 -7.07
CA GLY A 194 -10.89 13.55 -7.70
C GLY A 194 -9.99 12.34 -7.80
N LEU A 195 -9.00 12.22 -6.91
CA LEU A 195 -8.05 11.12 -6.92
C LEU A 195 -8.52 9.97 -6.01
N PRO A 196 -8.35 8.71 -6.43
CA PRO A 196 -8.56 7.56 -5.56
C PRO A 196 -7.74 7.64 -4.27
N ILE A 197 -8.37 7.28 -3.14
CA ILE A 197 -7.76 7.35 -1.81
C ILE A 197 -7.56 5.96 -1.20
N VAL A 198 -6.44 5.77 -0.47
CA VAL A 198 -6.19 4.57 0.33
C VAL A 198 -5.95 4.97 1.78
N TYR A 199 -6.74 4.41 2.69
CA TYR A 199 -6.56 4.61 4.12
C TYR A 199 -5.70 3.50 4.73
N ALA A 200 -4.61 3.89 5.40
CA ALA A 200 -3.82 2.98 6.23
C ALA A 200 -4.54 2.72 7.55
N ILE A 201 -5.37 1.68 7.57
CA ILE A 201 -6.15 1.27 8.75
C ILE A 201 -5.35 0.20 9.50
N ILE A 202 -4.32 0.63 10.23
CA ILE A 202 -3.33 -0.23 10.87
C ILE A 202 -3.51 -0.36 12.39
N GLY A 203 -4.56 0.24 12.94
CA GLY A 203 -4.88 0.17 14.38
C GLY A 203 -6.26 0.74 14.69
N GLY A 204 -6.74 0.44 15.89
CA GLY A 204 -8.05 0.89 16.37
C GLY A 204 -9.22 0.15 15.69
N ASN A 205 -10.40 0.77 15.74
CA ASN A 205 -11.60 0.22 15.12
C ASN A 205 -11.78 0.83 13.71
N PRO A 206 -11.78 0.01 12.64
CA PRO A 206 -11.94 0.47 11.27
C PRO A 206 -13.18 1.34 11.03
N ARG A 207 -14.26 1.14 11.78
CA ARG A 207 -15.51 1.91 11.65
C ARG A 207 -15.34 3.41 11.89
N TYR A 208 -14.29 3.83 12.56
CA TYR A 208 -13.99 5.26 12.72
C TYR A 208 -13.70 5.97 11.40
N PHE A 209 -13.24 5.24 10.38
CA PHE A 209 -13.02 5.77 9.04
C PHE A 209 -14.31 6.01 8.24
N LYS A 210 -15.45 5.45 8.66
CA LYS A 210 -16.72 5.54 7.90
C LYS A 210 -17.13 6.99 7.60
N LYS A 211 -17.08 7.86 8.60
CA LYS A 211 -17.43 9.28 8.42
C LYS A 211 -16.46 10.00 7.49
N LEU A 212 -15.17 9.65 7.57
CA LEU A 212 -14.13 10.24 6.74
C LEU A 212 -14.30 9.83 5.26
N ILE A 213 -14.64 8.57 5.02
CA ILE A 213 -14.92 8.04 3.68
C ILE A 213 -16.20 8.67 3.10
N GLN A 214 -17.23 8.85 3.92
CA GLN A 214 -18.44 9.57 3.48
C GLN A 214 -18.12 11.02 3.06
N ALA A 215 -17.38 11.75 3.91
CA ALA A 215 -16.95 13.11 3.58
C ALA A 215 -16.09 13.16 2.31
N TYR A 216 -15.18 12.18 2.09
CA TYR A 216 -14.40 12.09 0.86
C TYR A 216 -15.30 12.02 -0.38
N ARG A 217 -16.32 11.15 -0.38
CA ARG A 217 -17.24 10.99 -1.52
C ARG A 217 -18.13 12.23 -1.73
N GLU A 218 -18.67 12.80 -0.64
CA GLU A 218 -19.49 14.00 -0.70
C GLU A 218 -18.71 15.19 -1.28
N ILE A 219 -17.52 15.47 -0.75
CA ILE A 219 -16.65 16.56 -1.23
C ILE A 219 -16.23 16.36 -2.68
N GLY A 220 -15.84 15.13 -3.06
CA GLY A 220 -15.46 14.81 -4.43
C GLY A 220 -16.62 15.00 -5.42
N SER A 221 -17.82 14.58 -5.05
CA SER A 221 -19.04 14.76 -5.84
C SER A 221 -19.41 16.26 -5.96
N GLU A 222 -19.31 17.03 -4.87
CA GLU A 222 -19.51 18.49 -4.88
C GLU A 222 -18.47 19.21 -5.76
N ALA A 223 -17.24 18.68 -5.84
CA ALA A 223 -16.19 19.19 -6.75
C ALA A 223 -16.43 18.80 -8.23
N GLY A 224 -17.47 18.01 -8.52
CA GLY A 224 -17.86 17.63 -9.89
C GLY A 224 -17.24 16.34 -10.40
N HIS A 225 -16.60 15.54 -9.54
CA HIS A 225 -16.05 14.25 -9.92
C HIS A 225 -17.12 13.16 -9.94
N ALA A 226 -16.99 12.21 -10.87
CA ALA A 226 -17.93 11.09 -10.97
C ALA A 226 -17.66 10.05 -9.86
N ASP A 227 -18.71 9.47 -9.29
CA ASP A 227 -18.62 8.46 -8.20
C ASP A 227 -17.69 7.30 -8.54
N LYS A 228 -17.66 6.87 -9.81
CA LYS A 228 -16.77 5.79 -10.28
C LYS A 228 -15.28 6.11 -10.16
N ASP A 229 -14.92 7.39 -10.10
CA ASP A 229 -13.53 7.88 -10.00
C ASP A 229 -13.13 8.09 -8.53
N LEU A 230 -14.11 8.28 -7.63
CA LEU A 230 -13.94 8.47 -6.20
C LEU A 230 -13.77 7.12 -5.45
N LYS A 231 -12.78 6.33 -5.87
CA LYS A 231 -12.51 5.01 -5.31
C LYS A 231 -11.84 5.09 -3.94
N VAL A 232 -12.21 4.16 -3.07
CA VAL A 232 -11.68 4.05 -1.71
C VAL A 232 -11.01 2.69 -1.51
N GLY A 233 -9.75 2.72 -1.14
CA GLY A 233 -9.00 1.54 -0.71
C GLY A 233 -8.72 1.56 0.79
N ALA A 234 -8.46 0.39 1.35
CA ALA A 234 -7.92 0.23 2.68
C ALA A 234 -6.71 -0.70 2.69
N HIS A 235 -5.81 -0.43 3.61
CA HIS A 235 -4.59 -1.17 3.84
C HIS A 235 -4.54 -1.54 5.33
N SER A 236 -4.42 -2.84 5.64
CA SER A 236 -4.39 -3.34 7.02
C SER A 236 -3.37 -4.47 7.16
N TRP A 237 -2.85 -4.64 8.36
CA TRP A 237 -1.92 -5.72 8.69
C TRP A 237 -2.64 -7.05 8.87
N GLY A 238 -1.99 -8.15 8.49
CA GLY A 238 -2.56 -9.46 8.72
C GLY A 238 -1.63 -10.64 8.46
N TRP A 239 -2.15 -11.81 8.86
CA TRP A 239 -1.51 -13.10 8.70
C TRP A 239 -2.54 -14.21 8.57
N ILE A 240 -2.29 -15.17 7.68
CA ILE A 240 -3.24 -16.25 7.39
C ILE A 240 -2.52 -17.59 7.46
N ALA A 241 -3.05 -18.51 8.26
CA ALA A 241 -2.62 -19.90 8.31
C ALA A 241 -3.84 -20.82 8.38
N GLU A 242 -3.65 -22.13 8.18
CA GLU A 242 -4.75 -23.12 8.26
C GLU A 242 -5.38 -23.15 9.66
N ASP A 243 -4.56 -23.09 10.69
CA ASP A 243 -5.00 -23.01 12.08
C ASP A 243 -5.02 -21.56 12.53
N GLY A 244 -6.22 -21.03 12.77
CA GLY A 244 -6.40 -19.63 13.16
C GLY A 244 -5.85 -19.29 14.54
N GLU A 245 -5.89 -20.23 15.50
CA GLU A 245 -5.34 -20.01 16.84
C GLU A 245 -3.80 -19.98 16.80
N GLN A 246 -3.20 -20.84 15.99
CA GLN A 246 -1.76 -20.85 15.77
C GLN A 246 -1.32 -19.59 15.02
N ALA A 247 -2.06 -19.16 13.99
CA ALA A 247 -1.80 -17.90 13.29
C ALA A 247 -1.69 -16.69 14.23
N VAL A 248 -2.61 -16.61 15.22
CA VAL A 248 -2.59 -15.53 16.22
C VAL A 248 -1.33 -15.58 17.09
N LYS A 249 -0.89 -16.79 17.47
CA LYS A 249 0.32 -16.95 18.29
C LYS A 249 1.59 -16.61 17.50
N ASP A 250 1.72 -17.16 16.29
CA ASP A 250 2.92 -17.01 15.46
C ASP A 250 3.14 -15.56 15.02
N TYR A 251 2.06 -14.83 14.76
CA TYR A 251 2.16 -13.47 14.25
C TYR A 251 2.39 -12.40 15.34
N PHE A 252 2.27 -12.73 16.61
CA PHE A 252 2.49 -11.78 17.69
C PHE A 252 3.93 -11.26 17.75
N HIS A 253 4.91 -12.16 17.72
CA HIS A 253 6.31 -11.80 17.86
C HIS A 253 6.83 -10.88 16.74
N PRO A 254 6.67 -11.19 15.44
CA PRO A 254 7.10 -10.29 14.37
C PRO A 254 6.36 -8.95 14.40
N THR A 255 5.05 -8.95 14.69
CA THR A 255 4.27 -7.73 14.88
C THR A 255 4.83 -6.86 16.02
N LYS A 256 5.14 -7.48 17.17
CA LYS A 256 5.71 -6.77 18.31
C LYS A 256 7.06 -6.14 17.98
N GLN A 257 7.94 -6.85 17.29
CA GLN A 257 9.25 -6.31 16.90
C GLN A 257 9.13 -5.02 16.07
N VAL A 258 8.23 -5.00 15.10
CA VAL A 258 8.02 -3.82 14.24
C VAL A 258 7.34 -2.69 15.00
N VAL A 259 6.28 -2.98 15.76
CA VAL A 259 5.56 -1.94 16.54
C VAL A 259 6.48 -1.31 17.60
N ASP A 260 7.27 -2.12 18.29
CA ASP A 260 8.21 -1.62 19.31
C ASP A 260 9.36 -0.81 18.67
N ALA A 261 9.81 -1.17 17.46
CA ALA A 261 10.77 -0.37 16.72
C ALA A 261 10.18 1.00 16.33
N ILE A 262 8.95 1.02 15.83
CA ILE A 262 8.23 2.26 15.49
C ILE A 262 8.01 3.14 16.74
N SER A 263 7.70 2.54 17.90
CA SER A 263 7.41 3.29 19.11
C SER A 263 8.60 4.10 19.61
N LYS A 264 9.83 3.67 19.32
CA LYS A 264 11.06 4.41 19.66
C LYS A 264 11.18 5.73 18.92
N ASP A 265 10.68 5.77 17.68
CA ASP A 265 10.78 6.94 16.80
C ASP A 265 9.52 7.84 16.87
N ARG A 266 8.45 7.35 17.52
CA ARG A 266 7.15 8.03 17.55
C ARG A 266 6.57 8.10 18.97
N PRO A 267 6.55 9.28 19.59
CA PRO A 267 6.10 9.45 20.98
C PRO A 267 4.65 9.01 21.27
N HIS A 268 3.81 8.93 20.23
CA HIS A 268 2.40 8.52 20.37
C HIS A 268 2.19 7.01 20.27
N TRP A 269 3.22 6.25 19.86
CA TRP A 269 3.18 4.80 19.81
C TRP A 269 3.75 4.23 21.09
N GLN A 270 3.17 3.14 21.57
CA GLN A 270 3.63 2.39 22.74
C GLN A 270 4.09 1.00 22.30
N GLU A 271 4.96 0.40 23.11
CA GLU A 271 5.33 -1.01 22.95
C GLU A 271 4.07 -1.89 22.94
N LEU A 272 4.04 -2.86 22.04
CA LEU A 272 2.88 -3.73 21.86
C LEU A 272 2.79 -4.75 23.00
N ARG A 273 1.69 -4.74 23.74
CA ARG A 273 1.34 -5.77 24.71
C ARG A 273 0.43 -6.82 24.07
N TYR A 274 0.50 -8.05 24.58
CA TYR A 274 -0.27 -9.17 24.00
C TYR A 274 -1.79 -8.93 24.05
N GLU A 275 -2.30 -8.35 25.14
CA GLU A 275 -3.73 -8.02 25.25
C GLU A 275 -4.17 -7.01 24.20
N GLN A 276 -3.36 -5.98 23.95
CA GLN A 276 -3.64 -4.99 22.90
C GLN A 276 -3.59 -5.62 21.50
N TYR A 277 -2.64 -6.54 21.26
CA TYR A 277 -2.58 -7.30 20.02
C TYR A 277 -3.85 -8.13 19.83
N LEU A 278 -4.32 -8.87 20.85
CA LEU A 278 -5.56 -9.63 20.78
C LEU A 278 -6.78 -8.76 20.49
N GLU A 279 -6.85 -7.55 21.05
CA GLU A 279 -7.91 -6.58 20.71
C GLU A 279 -7.86 -6.20 19.24
N GLN A 280 -6.66 -5.98 18.65
CA GLN A 280 -6.50 -5.65 17.22
C GLN A 280 -6.84 -6.83 16.30
N VAL A 281 -6.54 -8.06 16.71
CA VAL A 281 -6.93 -9.28 16.00
C VAL A 281 -8.43 -9.55 16.11
N GLY A 282 -9.04 -9.16 17.22
CA GLY A 282 -10.46 -9.35 17.49
C GLY A 282 -11.40 -8.78 16.41
N PRO A 283 -12.71 -9.05 16.50
CA PRO A 283 -13.67 -8.74 15.42
C PRO A 283 -13.82 -7.25 15.10
N ASN A 284 -13.50 -6.36 16.04
CA ASN A 284 -13.57 -4.91 15.88
C ASN A 284 -12.19 -4.25 15.69
N GLY A 285 -11.12 -5.01 15.71
CA GLY A 285 -9.77 -4.49 15.52
C GLY A 285 -9.36 -4.44 14.06
N ALA A 286 -8.23 -3.80 13.77
CA ALA A 286 -7.75 -3.53 12.43
C ALA A 286 -6.88 -4.65 11.83
N MET A 287 -6.43 -5.65 12.62
CA MET A 287 -5.57 -6.73 12.12
C MET A 287 -6.36 -7.93 11.63
N PHE A 288 -6.01 -8.44 10.46
CA PHE A 288 -6.64 -9.60 9.82
C PHE A 288 -5.80 -10.85 10.02
N VAL A 289 -5.94 -11.48 11.18
CA VAL A 289 -5.16 -12.66 11.58
C VAL A 289 -6.09 -13.82 11.89
N GLY A 290 -5.83 -15.00 11.32
CA GLY A 290 -6.67 -16.17 11.53
C GLY A 290 -6.61 -17.18 10.38
N ASN A 291 -7.56 -18.12 10.38
CA ASN A 291 -7.73 -19.01 9.23
C ASN A 291 -8.50 -18.30 8.09
N PRO A 292 -8.54 -18.88 6.88
CA PRO A 292 -9.18 -18.26 5.73
C PRO A 292 -10.65 -17.85 5.94
N ASP A 293 -11.42 -18.63 6.73
CA ASP A 293 -12.84 -18.32 7.01
C ASP A 293 -12.96 -17.08 7.91
N GLN A 294 -12.20 -17.03 8.98
CA GLN A 294 -12.16 -15.89 9.92
C GLN A 294 -11.76 -14.60 9.22
N VAL A 295 -10.71 -14.67 8.38
CA VAL A 295 -10.22 -13.51 7.64
C VAL A 295 -11.24 -13.07 6.59
N ALA A 296 -11.84 -13.98 5.83
CA ALA A 296 -12.85 -13.65 4.83
C ALA A 296 -14.09 -12.98 5.45
N GLU A 297 -14.60 -13.53 6.56
CA GLU A 297 -15.75 -12.96 7.27
C GLU A 297 -15.46 -11.54 7.80
N LYS A 298 -14.31 -11.33 8.42
CA LYS A 298 -13.89 -10.02 8.93
C LYS A 298 -13.72 -9.01 7.78
N LEU A 299 -13.16 -9.46 6.66
CA LEU A 299 -12.94 -8.63 5.48
C LEU A 299 -14.26 -8.23 4.80
N ILE A 300 -15.21 -9.15 4.66
CA ILE A 300 -16.55 -8.87 4.14
C ILE A 300 -17.21 -7.76 4.97
N ARG A 301 -17.20 -7.88 6.29
CA ARG A 301 -17.78 -6.87 7.18
C ARG A 301 -17.11 -5.50 7.01
N MET A 302 -15.78 -5.45 6.92
CA MET A 302 -15.06 -4.19 6.74
C MET A 302 -15.39 -3.53 5.39
N ILE A 303 -15.41 -4.31 4.31
CA ILE A 303 -15.77 -3.82 2.97
C ILE A 303 -17.19 -3.24 2.97
N GLU A 304 -18.16 -3.92 3.58
CA GLU A 304 -19.54 -3.44 3.69
C GLU A 304 -19.67 -2.18 4.54
N ASP A 305 -19.06 -2.20 5.74
CA ASP A 305 -19.13 -1.08 6.69
C ASP A 305 -18.54 0.21 6.12
N LEU A 306 -17.49 0.11 5.31
CA LEU A 306 -16.73 1.24 4.77
C LEU A 306 -17.03 1.52 3.29
N GLY A 307 -17.64 0.58 2.56
CA GLY A 307 -17.90 0.71 1.13
C GLY A 307 -16.60 0.77 0.32
N LEU A 308 -15.70 -0.20 0.52
CA LEU A 308 -14.39 -0.21 -0.12
C LEU A 308 -14.46 -0.73 -1.57
N ASP A 309 -13.64 -0.14 -2.43
CA ASP A 309 -13.39 -0.58 -3.80
C ASP A 309 -12.14 -1.47 -3.89
N ARG A 310 -11.18 -1.31 -2.95
CA ARG A 310 -9.93 -2.07 -2.89
C ARG A 310 -9.56 -2.37 -1.43
N PHE A 311 -9.04 -3.58 -1.20
CA PHE A 311 -8.39 -3.93 0.06
C PHE A 311 -7.03 -4.57 -0.19
N MET A 312 -6.02 -4.09 0.51
CA MET A 312 -4.67 -4.63 0.47
C MET A 312 -4.26 -5.16 1.85
N LEU A 313 -4.00 -6.45 1.95
CA LEU A 313 -3.46 -7.05 3.14
C LEU A 313 -1.95 -6.87 3.18
N HIS A 314 -1.44 -6.18 4.19
CA HIS A 314 0.01 -6.10 4.42
C HIS A 314 0.47 -7.40 5.06
N LEU A 315 1.27 -8.16 4.34
CA LEU A 315 1.60 -9.54 4.65
C LEU A 315 3.08 -9.85 4.33
N PRO A 316 3.87 -10.24 5.34
CA PRO A 316 3.66 -10.06 6.77
C PRO A 316 4.06 -8.67 7.26
N LEU A 317 3.71 -8.32 8.49
CA LEU A 317 4.38 -7.26 9.24
C LEU A 317 5.49 -7.91 10.07
N GLY A 318 6.75 -7.53 9.79
CA GLY A 318 7.93 -8.23 10.31
C GLY A 318 8.30 -9.50 9.51
N SER A 319 9.44 -10.10 9.84
CA SER A 319 9.91 -11.29 9.13
C SER A 319 9.25 -12.57 9.63
N MET A 320 8.78 -13.36 8.69
CA MET A 320 8.27 -14.71 8.89
C MET A 320 9.05 -15.69 7.99
N PRO A 321 9.10 -17.01 8.28
CA PRO A 321 9.67 -17.99 7.37
C PRO A 321 9.04 -17.87 5.97
N HIS A 322 9.86 -17.78 4.93
CA HIS A 322 9.39 -17.43 3.58
C HIS A 322 8.43 -18.46 2.99
N ASP A 323 8.59 -19.73 3.30
CA ASP A 323 7.65 -20.80 2.92
C ASP A 323 6.25 -20.57 3.53
N GLN A 324 6.18 -20.09 4.78
CA GLN A 324 4.93 -19.73 5.43
C GLN A 324 4.31 -18.45 4.80
N VAL A 325 5.15 -17.47 4.40
CA VAL A 325 4.67 -16.27 3.66
C VAL A 325 4.05 -16.70 2.34
N LEU A 326 4.70 -17.56 1.57
CA LEU A 326 4.13 -18.09 0.33
C LEU A 326 2.82 -18.85 0.59
N ARG A 327 2.74 -19.63 1.68
CA ARG A 327 1.52 -20.33 2.05
C ARG A 327 0.39 -19.36 2.42
N ALA A 328 0.67 -18.30 3.16
CA ALA A 328 -0.31 -17.27 3.49
C ALA A 328 -0.84 -16.54 2.25
N ILE A 329 0.03 -16.23 1.27
CA ILE A 329 -0.38 -15.68 -0.04
C ILE A 329 -1.30 -16.65 -0.79
N GLU A 330 -0.95 -17.94 -0.82
CA GLU A 330 -1.75 -18.98 -1.45
C GLU A 330 -3.14 -19.09 -0.80
N LEU A 331 -3.21 -19.12 0.53
CA LEU A 331 -4.47 -19.16 1.29
C LEU A 331 -5.32 -17.91 1.02
N PHE A 332 -4.71 -16.73 0.97
CA PHE A 332 -5.43 -15.49 0.67
C PHE A 332 -6.03 -15.53 -0.74
N GLY A 333 -5.24 -15.88 -1.75
CA GLY A 333 -5.69 -15.92 -3.15
C GLY A 333 -6.68 -17.03 -3.47
N THR A 334 -6.50 -18.24 -2.88
CA THR A 334 -7.30 -19.41 -3.24
C THR A 334 -8.49 -19.69 -2.32
N GLN A 335 -8.49 -19.17 -1.09
CA GLN A 335 -9.55 -19.43 -0.13
C GLN A 335 -10.26 -18.18 0.37
N VAL A 336 -9.56 -17.11 0.70
CA VAL A 336 -10.18 -15.87 1.18
C VAL A 336 -10.79 -15.08 0.03
N ALA A 337 -10.02 -14.74 -1.00
CA ALA A 337 -10.46 -13.88 -2.09
C ALA A 337 -11.68 -14.45 -2.84
N PRO A 338 -11.77 -15.76 -3.15
CA PRO A 338 -12.98 -16.32 -3.77
C PRO A 338 -14.24 -16.19 -2.91
N LYS A 339 -14.13 -16.38 -1.58
CA LYS A 339 -15.27 -16.23 -0.65
C LYS A 339 -15.78 -14.80 -0.60
N VAL A 340 -14.86 -13.83 -0.51
CA VAL A 340 -15.19 -12.40 -0.51
C VAL A 340 -15.85 -12.01 -1.83
N ARG A 341 -15.27 -12.39 -2.97
CA ARG A 341 -15.82 -12.09 -4.31
C ARG A 341 -17.19 -12.71 -4.52
N ALA A 342 -17.38 -13.98 -4.12
CA ALA A 342 -18.68 -14.67 -4.23
C ALA A 342 -19.76 -13.96 -3.41
N TYR A 343 -19.44 -13.52 -2.19
CA TYR A 343 -20.37 -12.77 -1.36
C TYR A 343 -20.87 -11.49 -2.03
N PHE A 344 -19.98 -10.67 -2.58
CA PHE A 344 -20.39 -9.43 -3.24
C PHE A 344 -21.07 -9.65 -4.59
N ALA A 345 -20.67 -10.66 -5.36
CA ALA A 345 -21.35 -11.03 -6.60
C ALA A 345 -22.83 -11.44 -6.37
N MET A 346 -23.13 -12.13 -5.26
CA MET A 346 -24.52 -12.46 -4.90
C MET A 346 -25.35 -11.25 -4.49
N LYS A 347 -24.72 -10.16 -4.03
CA LYS A 347 -25.43 -8.93 -3.65
C LYS A 347 -25.72 -7.99 -4.84
N GLU A 348 -24.91 -8.09 -5.89
CA GLU A 348 -25.07 -7.30 -7.12
C GLU A 348 -26.08 -7.96 -8.10
N ALA A 349 -26.41 -9.25 -7.91
CA ALA A 349 -27.38 -10.03 -8.70
C ALA A 349 -28.82 -9.86 -8.19
#